data_72eec59c5d1a475adcac1162bd29cb96
#
_entry.id   72eec59c5d1a475adcac1162bd29cb96
#
_cell.length_a   1.000
_cell.length_b   1.000
_cell.length_c   1.000
_cell.angle_alpha   90.00
_cell.angle_beta   90.00
_cell.angle_gamma   90.00
#
_symmetry.space_group_name_H-M   'P 1'
#
loop_
_entity.id
_entity.type
_entity.pdbx_description
1 polymer ?
#
loop_
_entity_poly.entity_id
_entity_poly.type
_entity_poly.pdbx_seq_one_letter_code
_entity_poly.pdbx_strand_id
1 'polypeptide(L)'
;MKDYTITLTDTEVKSLEYVAYDNKDWIDNAAKNRARIAKEEIIMKNTAHCNANNIAIALGEDAQVIQAFDLGVVKTAKEVHEGIERINEQNFKEYQKLILN
;
A
#
# COMPACT_ATOMS: atom_id res chain seq x y z
N MET A 1 -7.67 -12.62 -9.34
CA MET A 1 -8.30 -12.40 -8.01
C MET A 1 -7.51 -13.15 -6.95
N LYS A 2 -7.50 -12.64 -5.76
CA LYS A 2 -6.78 -13.27 -4.66
C LYS A 2 -7.65 -13.30 -3.41
N ASP A 3 -7.67 -14.45 -2.75
CA ASP A 3 -8.43 -14.66 -1.52
C ASP A 3 -7.49 -14.60 -0.32
N TYR A 4 -7.98 -14.03 0.77
CA TYR A 4 -7.26 -13.97 2.03
C TYR A 4 -8.13 -14.57 3.15
N THR A 5 -7.51 -15.35 4.00
CA THR A 5 -8.16 -15.92 5.20
C THR A 5 -7.64 -15.21 6.43
N ILE A 6 -8.56 -14.74 7.27
CA ILE A 6 -8.24 -14.07 8.53
C ILE A 6 -8.76 -14.92 9.67
N THR A 7 -7.92 -15.16 10.68
CA THR A 7 -8.30 -15.90 11.88
C THR A 7 -8.40 -14.93 13.05
N LEU A 8 -9.53 -14.93 13.73
CA LEU A 8 -9.78 -14.09 14.91
C LEU A 8 -9.97 -14.97 16.13
N THR A 9 -9.48 -14.49 17.28
CA THR A 9 -9.76 -15.14 18.57
C THR A 9 -11.22 -14.93 18.93
N ASP A 10 -11.73 -15.73 19.88
CA ASP A 10 -13.11 -15.59 20.35
C ASP A 10 -13.39 -14.18 20.90
N THR A 11 -12.42 -13.60 21.62
CA THR A 11 -12.52 -12.24 22.14
C THR A 11 -12.58 -11.21 21.03
N GLU A 12 -11.75 -11.38 19.98
CA GLU A 12 -11.76 -10.50 18.82
C GLU A 12 -13.08 -10.58 18.07
N VAL A 13 -13.65 -11.78 17.91
CA VAL A 13 -14.97 -11.96 17.29
C VAL A 13 -16.03 -11.18 18.07
N LYS A 14 -16.06 -11.34 19.39
CA LYS A 14 -17.03 -10.64 20.23
C LYS A 14 -16.82 -9.13 20.21
N SER A 15 -15.59 -8.68 20.21
CA SER A 15 -15.27 -7.26 20.16
C SER A 15 -15.72 -6.63 18.84
N LEU A 16 -15.52 -7.34 17.73
CA LEU A 16 -15.96 -6.86 16.42
C LEU A 16 -17.50 -6.85 16.32
N GLU A 17 -18.18 -7.81 16.92
CA GLU A 17 -19.64 -7.83 16.97
C GLU A 17 -20.23 -6.60 17.67
N TYR A 18 -19.46 -5.97 18.55
CA TYR A 18 -19.88 -4.74 19.22
C TYR A 18 -20.03 -3.56 18.24
N VAL A 19 -19.23 -3.52 17.17
CA VAL A 19 -19.22 -2.42 16.21
C VAL A 19 -19.74 -2.79 14.82
N ALA A 20 -19.85 -4.07 14.52
CA ALA A 20 -20.26 -4.57 13.21
C ALA A 20 -21.58 -5.34 13.31
N TYR A 21 -22.50 -5.01 12.42
CA TYR A 21 -23.74 -5.79 12.27
C TYR A 21 -23.44 -7.22 11.85
N ASP A 22 -22.52 -7.39 10.90
CA ASP A 22 -22.03 -8.66 10.41
C ASP A 22 -20.51 -8.57 10.22
N ASN A 23 -19.77 -9.43 10.91
CA ASN A 23 -18.31 -9.35 10.94
C ASN A 23 -17.69 -9.53 9.54
N LYS A 24 -18.20 -10.50 8.78
CA LYS A 24 -17.67 -10.76 7.43
C LYS A 24 -17.88 -9.58 6.50
N ASP A 25 -19.09 -9.04 6.50
CA ASP A 25 -19.43 -7.89 5.67
C ASP A 25 -18.62 -6.65 6.08
N TRP A 26 -18.42 -6.45 7.38
CA TRP A 26 -17.61 -5.34 7.87
C TRP A 26 -16.17 -5.43 7.38
N ILE A 27 -15.56 -6.63 7.48
CA ILE A 27 -14.19 -6.87 7.02
C ILE A 27 -14.09 -6.67 5.51
N ASP A 28 -15.01 -7.25 4.74
CA ASP A 28 -15.05 -7.11 3.29
C ASP A 28 -15.17 -5.64 2.88
N ASN A 29 -16.08 -4.91 3.48
CA ASN A 29 -16.30 -3.50 3.17
C ASN A 29 -15.10 -2.63 3.54
N ALA A 30 -14.50 -2.86 4.69
CA ALA A 30 -13.32 -2.12 5.14
C ALA A 30 -12.15 -2.31 4.16
N ALA A 31 -11.87 -3.54 3.77
CA ALA A 31 -10.79 -3.87 2.83
C ALA A 31 -11.06 -3.27 1.45
N LYS A 32 -12.27 -3.44 0.92
CA LYS A 32 -12.65 -2.92 -0.40
C LYS A 32 -12.64 -1.40 -0.45
N ASN A 33 -13.14 -0.74 0.59
CA ASN A 33 -13.13 0.72 0.66
C ASN A 33 -11.71 1.29 0.72
N ARG A 34 -10.83 0.66 1.52
CA ARG A 34 -9.45 1.11 1.60
C ARG A 34 -8.70 0.88 0.28
N ALA A 35 -8.97 -0.25 -0.38
CA ALA A 35 -8.39 -0.53 -1.70
C ALA A 35 -8.88 0.46 -2.76
N ARG A 36 -10.17 0.83 -2.74
CA ARG A 36 -10.72 1.84 -3.65
C ARG A 36 -10.06 3.19 -3.47
N ILE A 37 -9.90 3.64 -2.23
CA ILE A 37 -9.24 4.92 -1.94
C ILE A 37 -7.79 4.90 -2.43
N ALA A 38 -7.08 3.81 -2.17
CA ALA A 38 -5.70 3.66 -2.63
C ALA A 38 -5.61 3.66 -4.16
N LYS A 39 -6.53 2.98 -4.84
CA LYS A 39 -6.59 2.96 -6.30
C LYS A 39 -6.77 4.37 -6.87
N GLU A 40 -7.66 5.15 -6.30
CA GLU A 40 -7.89 6.54 -6.74
C GLU A 40 -6.64 7.40 -6.58
N GLU A 41 -5.91 7.25 -5.47
CA GLU A 41 -4.64 7.95 -5.25
C GLU A 41 -3.58 7.54 -6.27
N ILE A 42 -3.46 6.24 -6.55
CA ILE A 42 -2.50 5.71 -7.53
C ILE A 42 -2.78 6.30 -8.92
N ILE A 43 -4.05 6.27 -9.34
CA ILE A 43 -4.45 6.79 -10.65
C ILE A 43 -4.18 8.29 -10.76
N MET A 44 -4.46 9.04 -9.71
CA MET A 44 -4.20 10.48 -9.70
C MET A 44 -2.69 10.77 -9.86
N LYS A 45 -1.85 10.07 -9.13
CA LYS A 45 -0.40 10.21 -9.23
C LYS A 45 0.13 9.81 -10.60
N ASN A 46 -0.41 8.72 -11.16
CA ASN A 46 -0.04 8.25 -12.50
C ASN A 46 -0.41 9.27 -13.57
N THR A 47 -1.60 9.84 -13.49
CA THR A 47 -2.07 10.84 -14.42
C THR A 47 -1.17 12.08 -14.41
N ALA A 48 -0.83 12.57 -13.22
CA ALA A 48 0.07 13.71 -13.08
C ALA A 48 1.46 13.43 -13.65
N HIS A 49 2.02 12.26 -13.37
CA HIS A 49 3.32 11.86 -13.87
C HIS A 49 3.34 11.71 -15.40
N CYS A 50 2.34 11.05 -15.96
CA CYS A 50 2.24 10.85 -17.40
C CYS A 50 2.09 12.19 -18.15
N ASN A 51 1.26 13.08 -17.62
CA ASN A 51 1.08 14.41 -18.21
C ASN A 51 2.35 15.26 -18.16
N ALA A 52 3.10 15.17 -17.06
CA ALA A 52 4.34 15.93 -16.89
C ALA A 52 5.47 15.41 -17.80
N ASN A 53 5.42 14.16 -18.22
CA ASN A 53 6.51 13.50 -18.97
C ASN A 53 6.10 13.10 -20.39
N ASN A 54 4.96 13.55 -20.87
CA ASN A 54 4.43 13.23 -22.20
C ASN A 54 4.28 11.73 -22.46
N ILE A 55 3.86 10.99 -21.43
CA ILE A 55 3.59 9.55 -21.51
C ILE A 55 2.09 9.37 -21.73
N ALA A 56 1.72 8.52 -22.68
CA ALA A 56 0.33 8.17 -22.92
C ALA A 56 -0.24 7.42 -21.71
N ILE A 57 -1.37 7.88 -21.19
CA ILE A 57 -2.03 7.23 -20.07
C ILE A 57 -2.71 5.95 -20.55
N ALA A 58 -2.51 4.84 -19.84
CA ALA A 58 -3.12 3.57 -20.16
C ALA A 58 -4.65 3.66 -20.12
N LEU A 59 -5.33 2.86 -20.92
CA LEU A 59 -6.78 2.85 -21.01
C LEU A 59 -7.40 1.97 -19.91
N GLY A 60 -8.25 2.56 -19.11
CA GLY A 60 -8.96 1.88 -18.03
C GLY A 60 -8.20 1.93 -16.70
N GLU A 61 -8.96 1.86 -15.62
CA GLU A 61 -8.40 2.00 -14.27
C GLU A 61 -7.40 0.92 -13.93
N ASP A 62 -7.69 -0.33 -14.24
CA ASP A 62 -6.80 -1.45 -13.94
C ASP A 62 -5.44 -1.28 -14.64
N ALA A 63 -5.46 -0.91 -15.92
CA ALA A 63 -4.25 -0.69 -16.67
C ALA A 63 -3.46 0.52 -16.17
N GLN A 64 -4.13 1.54 -15.69
CA GLN A 64 -3.50 2.73 -15.11
C GLN A 64 -2.79 2.41 -13.80
N VAL A 65 -3.37 1.56 -12.96
CA VAL A 65 -2.72 1.10 -11.73
C VAL A 65 -1.44 0.33 -12.07
N ILE A 66 -1.51 -0.60 -13.01
CA ILE A 66 -0.34 -1.37 -13.46
C ILE A 66 0.73 -0.43 -14.02
N GLN A 67 0.34 0.52 -14.85
CA GLN A 67 1.26 1.51 -15.42
C GLN A 67 1.99 2.30 -14.34
N ALA A 68 1.29 2.71 -13.27
CA ALA A 68 1.90 3.46 -12.17
C ALA A 68 3.01 2.66 -11.49
N PHE A 69 2.81 1.38 -11.24
CA PHE A 69 3.85 0.52 -10.67
C PHE A 69 4.98 0.26 -11.66
N ASP A 70 4.67 -0.01 -12.92
CA ASP A 70 5.67 -0.27 -13.95
C ASP A 70 6.59 0.93 -14.20
N LEU A 71 6.04 2.13 -14.16
CA LEU A 71 6.81 3.37 -14.31
C LEU A 71 7.54 3.80 -13.04
N GLY A 72 7.32 3.11 -11.92
CA GLY A 72 7.91 3.50 -10.65
C GLY A 72 7.32 4.75 -10.02
N VAL A 73 6.13 5.18 -10.48
CA VAL A 73 5.41 6.33 -9.90
C VAL A 73 5.01 6.03 -8.47
N VAL A 74 4.60 4.79 -8.22
CA VAL A 74 4.25 4.29 -6.90
C VAL A 74 4.98 2.98 -6.63
N LYS A 75 5.14 2.66 -5.36
CA LYS A 75 5.75 1.41 -4.89
C LYS A 75 4.81 0.76 -3.89
N THR A 76 4.96 -0.56 -3.71
CA THR A 76 4.21 -1.23 -2.64
C THR A 76 4.71 -0.74 -1.28
N ALA A 77 3.83 -0.79 -0.28
CA ALA A 77 4.22 -0.45 1.09
C ALA A 77 5.37 -1.32 1.58
N LYS A 78 5.41 -2.58 1.14
CA LYS A 78 6.50 -3.50 1.46
C LYS A 78 7.83 -3.01 0.91
N GLU A 79 7.85 -2.59 -0.35
CA GLU A 79 9.06 -2.04 -0.97
C GLU A 79 9.56 -0.77 -0.28
N VAL A 80 8.63 0.12 0.07
CA VAL A 80 8.96 1.36 0.79
C VAL A 80 9.53 1.04 2.17
N HIS A 81 8.90 0.14 2.90
CA HIS A 81 9.34 -0.26 4.24
C HIS A 81 10.73 -0.90 4.20
N GLU A 82 10.97 -1.85 3.29
CA GLU A 82 12.27 -2.49 3.12
C GLU A 82 13.35 -1.48 2.73
N GLY A 83 13.03 -0.51 1.89
CA GLY A 83 13.95 0.57 1.52
C GLY A 83 14.32 1.45 2.71
N ILE A 84 13.34 1.81 3.54
CA ILE A 84 13.57 2.63 4.74
C ILE A 84 14.46 1.87 5.73
N GLU A 85 14.21 0.59 5.97
CA GLU A 85 15.04 -0.23 6.86
C GLU A 85 16.50 -0.28 6.40
N ARG A 86 16.74 -0.47 5.10
CA ARG A 86 18.11 -0.49 4.55
C ARG A 86 18.82 0.84 4.74
N ILE A 87 18.14 1.95 4.53
CA ILE A 87 18.68 3.29 4.74
C ILE A 87 19.05 3.50 6.20
N ASN A 88 18.18 3.10 7.12
CA ASN A 88 18.43 3.24 8.56
C ASN A 88 19.64 2.42 9.01
N GLU A 89 19.80 1.19 8.52
CA GLU A 89 20.97 0.37 8.81
C GLU A 89 22.27 1.03 8.33
N GLN A 90 22.24 1.58 7.12
CA GLN A 90 23.38 2.28 6.55
C GLN A 90 23.76 3.51 7.37
N ASN A 91 22.77 4.31 7.76
CA ASN A 91 22.99 5.50 8.59
C ASN A 91 23.58 5.12 9.95
N PHE A 92 23.11 4.03 10.55
CA PHE A 92 23.64 3.53 11.81
C PHE A 92 25.11 3.12 11.68
N LYS A 93 25.49 2.44 10.61
CA LYS A 93 26.87 2.05 10.35
C LYS A 93 27.78 3.27 10.18
N GLU A 94 27.32 4.28 9.45
CA GLU A 94 28.08 5.51 9.28
C GLU A 94 28.24 6.25 10.59
N TYR A 95 27.20 6.31 11.39
CA TYR A 95 27.25 6.93 12.73
C TYR A 95 28.25 6.24 13.62
N GLN A 96 28.28 4.91 13.62
CA GLN A 96 29.27 4.13 14.40
C GLN A 96 30.71 4.43 13.95
N LYS A 97 30.95 4.57 12.64
CA LYS A 97 32.28 4.94 12.14
C LYS A 97 32.75 6.30 12.68
N LEU A 98 31.83 7.25 12.79
CA LEU A 98 32.15 8.59 13.29
C LEU A 98 32.49 8.58 14.79
N ILE A 99 31.87 7.71 15.56
CA ILE A 99 32.09 7.61 16.99
C ILE A 99 33.35 6.81 17.32
N LEU A 100 33.62 5.71 16.56
CA LEU A 100 34.72 4.79 16.83
C LEU A 100 36.06 5.27 16.27
N ASN A 101 36.06 6.27 15.45
CA ASN A 101 37.27 6.90 14.94
C ASN A 101 37.63 8.15 15.75
#